data_23f9437745972dba68c525edc449a6e4
#
_entry.id   23f9437745972dba68c525edc449a6e4
#
_cell.length_a   1.000
_cell.length_b   1.000
_cell.length_c   1.000
_cell.angle_alpha   90.00
_cell.angle_beta   90.00
_cell.angle_gamma   90.00
#
_symmetry.space_group_name_H-M   'P 1'
#
loop_
_entity.id
_entity.type
_entity.pdbx_description
1 polymer ?
#
loop_
_entity_poly.entity_id
_entity_poly.type
_entity_poly.pdbx_seq_one_letter_code
_entity_poly.pdbx_strand_id
1 'polypeptide(L)'
;MSQPWMALLYIPGDMDLCRCGGTLISERFVLTAAHCIKLCRNPSALKVRLGEHNITSTEDCTSVDQKQLCAPPVEDFDIEKTVIHERFSPFYHGNDIALLRLSQRVVFKDHIRPICLPLTEELLSYSSLLGASYLAMGWGQTEELRLSDTLMEVYINTEQCSADTHESFLCTNGHVQDTCRGDSGGPLAWQSWYFDSANRQVQFGITSWGSWTCGHGLKAYYTNVAMYMSWIIEKLAEFPNL
;
A
#
# COMPACT_ATOMS: atom_id res chain seq x y z
N MET A 1 -14.11 -2.49 9.87
CA MET A 1 -12.78 -2.14 9.30
C MET A 1 -12.97 -1.10 8.23
N SER A 2 -12.20 -0.02 8.30
CA SER A 2 -12.34 1.12 7.39
C SER A 2 -11.61 0.92 6.05
N GLN A 3 -10.59 0.03 6.00
CA GLN A 3 -9.66 -0.09 4.88
C GLN A 3 -9.55 -1.55 4.37
N PRO A 4 -10.59 -2.07 3.69
CA PRO A 4 -10.70 -3.48 3.34
C PRO A 4 -9.71 -3.97 2.26
N TRP A 5 -8.97 -3.06 1.64
CA TRP A 5 -7.95 -3.35 0.63
C TRP A 5 -6.55 -3.54 1.18
N MET A 6 -6.34 -3.23 2.47
CA MET A 6 -5.01 -3.31 3.05
C MET A 6 -4.52 -4.74 3.11
N ALA A 7 -3.28 -4.92 2.65
CA ALA A 7 -2.55 -6.15 2.68
C ALA A 7 -1.30 -6.00 3.54
N LEU A 8 -1.11 -6.88 4.51
CA LEU A 8 0.11 -6.97 5.28
C LEU A 8 1.03 -8.03 4.65
N LEU A 9 2.23 -7.63 4.27
CA LEU A 9 3.29 -8.53 3.84
C LEU A 9 4.16 -8.87 5.05
N TYR A 10 4.34 -10.17 5.32
CA TYR A 10 5.06 -10.63 6.49
C TYR A 10 5.66 -12.03 6.30
N ILE A 11 6.56 -12.43 7.19
CA ILE A 11 7.08 -13.80 7.27
C ILE A 11 6.48 -14.49 8.50
N PRO A 12 5.83 -15.66 8.34
CA PRO A 12 5.31 -16.42 9.46
C PRO A 12 6.40 -16.76 10.48
N GLY A 13 6.12 -16.47 11.76
CA GLY A 13 7.06 -16.67 12.86
C GLY A 13 8.00 -15.47 13.12
N ASP A 14 8.05 -14.47 12.20
CA ASP A 14 8.75 -13.22 12.40
C ASP A 14 8.01 -12.08 11.68
N MET A 15 7.04 -11.51 12.39
CA MET A 15 6.16 -10.49 11.84
C MET A 15 6.89 -9.18 11.49
N ASP A 16 8.07 -8.95 12.04
CA ASP A 16 8.83 -7.72 11.83
C ASP A 16 9.86 -7.84 10.69
N LEU A 17 10.24 -9.07 10.37
CA LEU A 17 11.13 -9.33 9.26
C LEU A 17 10.40 -9.12 7.93
N CYS A 18 10.90 -8.19 7.13
CA CYS A 18 10.32 -7.83 5.83
C CYS A 18 8.87 -7.32 5.93
N ARG A 19 8.45 -6.75 7.08
CA ARG A 19 7.14 -6.14 7.22
C ARG A 19 6.98 -5.00 6.21
N CYS A 20 5.95 -5.12 5.38
CA CYS A 20 5.54 -4.14 4.39
C CYS A 20 4.02 -4.10 4.27
N GLY A 21 3.51 -3.03 3.72
CA GLY A 21 2.14 -2.90 3.26
C GLY A 21 1.98 -3.31 1.80
N GLY A 22 0.74 -3.38 1.39
CA GLY A 22 0.32 -3.52 0.00
C GLY A 22 -1.18 -3.29 -0.09
N THR A 23 -1.72 -3.38 -1.29
CA THR A 23 -3.15 -3.23 -1.54
C THR A 23 -3.68 -4.31 -2.44
N LEU A 24 -4.80 -4.89 -2.07
CA LEU A 24 -5.56 -5.76 -2.96
C LEU A 24 -6.12 -4.92 -4.11
N ILE A 25 -5.82 -5.27 -5.35
CA ILE A 25 -6.29 -4.57 -6.56
C ILE A 25 -7.21 -5.43 -7.43
N SER A 26 -7.21 -6.73 -7.24
CA SER A 26 -8.12 -7.69 -7.87
C SER A 26 -8.25 -8.96 -7.03
N GLU A 27 -9.04 -9.95 -7.50
CA GLU A 27 -9.16 -11.24 -6.82
C GLU A 27 -7.84 -12.02 -6.65
N ARG A 28 -6.81 -11.68 -7.41
CA ARG A 28 -5.56 -12.43 -7.44
C ARG A 28 -4.31 -11.57 -7.27
N PHE A 29 -4.44 -10.23 -7.23
CA PHE A 29 -3.26 -9.38 -7.24
C PHE A 29 -3.24 -8.37 -6.11
N VAL A 30 -2.06 -8.26 -5.50
CA VAL A 30 -1.69 -7.22 -4.54
C VAL A 30 -0.61 -6.34 -5.17
N LEU A 31 -0.81 -5.03 -5.08
CA LEU A 31 0.14 -4.00 -5.48
C LEU A 31 0.98 -3.59 -4.26
N THR A 32 2.30 -3.50 -4.42
CA THR A 32 3.25 -3.12 -3.36
C THR A 32 4.51 -2.49 -3.95
N ALA A 33 5.49 -2.15 -3.11
CA ALA A 33 6.79 -1.67 -3.54
C ALA A 33 7.75 -2.82 -3.90
N ALA A 34 8.57 -2.62 -4.93
CA ALA A 34 9.56 -3.61 -5.36
C ALA A 34 10.63 -3.89 -4.29
N HIS A 35 11.02 -2.86 -3.54
CA HIS A 35 12.01 -3.02 -2.48
C HIS A 35 11.54 -3.95 -1.35
N CYS A 36 10.22 -4.04 -1.08
CA CYS A 36 9.64 -4.95 -0.09
C CYS A 36 10.00 -6.42 -0.36
N ILE A 37 10.17 -6.75 -1.63
CA ILE A 37 10.54 -8.11 -2.05
C ILE A 37 12.06 -8.23 -2.23
N LYS A 38 12.65 -7.27 -2.95
CA LYS A 38 14.08 -7.33 -3.35
C LYS A 38 15.03 -7.24 -2.17
N LEU A 39 14.67 -6.46 -1.14
CA LEU A 39 15.50 -6.26 0.05
C LEU A 39 15.14 -7.21 1.20
N CYS A 40 14.07 -7.97 1.06
CA CYS A 40 13.72 -9.01 2.01
C CYS A 40 14.73 -10.16 1.97
N ARG A 41 15.21 -10.59 3.13
CA ARG A 41 16.22 -11.67 3.23
C ARG A 41 15.68 -13.03 2.83
N ASN A 42 14.38 -13.25 2.99
CA ASN A 42 13.72 -14.51 2.63
C ASN A 42 12.41 -14.25 1.88
N PRO A 43 12.47 -13.77 0.63
CA PRO A 43 11.28 -13.39 -0.12
C PRO A 43 10.37 -14.58 -0.46
N SER A 44 10.91 -15.80 -0.50
CA SER A 44 10.10 -17.01 -0.76
C SER A 44 9.22 -17.42 0.42
N ALA A 45 9.48 -16.92 1.62
CA ALA A 45 8.66 -17.16 2.81
C ALA A 45 7.62 -16.06 3.05
N LEU A 46 7.59 -15.00 2.23
CA LEU A 46 6.60 -13.94 2.34
C LEU A 46 5.19 -14.49 2.12
N LYS A 47 4.27 -14.04 2.97
CA LYS A 47 2.83 -14.22 2.82
C LYS A 47 2.13 -12.88 2.76
N VAL A 48 0.93 -12.90 2.24
CA VAL A 48 0.01 -11.76 2.23
C VAL A 48 -1.14 -12.07 3.17
N ARG A 49 -1.37 -11.17 4.14
CA ARG A 49 -2.54 -11.23 5.01
C ARG A 49 -3.53 -10.14 4.63
N LEU A 50 -4.79 -10.51 4.48
CA LEU A 50 -5.91 -9.61 4.19
C LEU A 50 -6.89 -9.60 5.36
N GLY A 51 -7.60 -8.48 5.51
CA GLY A 51 -8.59 -8.31 6.58
C GLY A 51 -7.99 -8.10 7.96
N GLU A 52 -6.70 -7.73 8.06
CA GLU A 52 -6.01 -7.47 9.31
C GLU A 52 -6.26 -6.03 9.80
N HIS A 53 -6.36 -5.85 11.10
CA HIS A 53 -6.36 -4.55 11.74
C HIS A 53 -5.37 -4.50 12.91
N ASN A 54 -5.43 -5.47 13.84
CA ASN A 54 -4.51 -5.57 14.96
C ASN A 54 -3.79 -6.92 14.97
N ILE A 55 -2.54 -6.90 14.59
CA ILE A 55 -1.67 -8.09 14.39
C ILE A 55 -1.57 -8.97 15.63
N THR A 56 -1.73 -8.40 16.82
CA THR A 56 -1.61 -9.13 18.10
C THR A 56 -2.92 -9.74 18.58
N SER A 57 -4.06 -9.34 18.00
CA SER A 57 -5.35 -9.92 18.34
C SER A 57 -5.70 -11.10 17.43
N THR A 58 -6.45 -12.05 17.95
CA THR A 58 -7.01 -13.15 17.13
C THR A 58 -8.33 -12.75 16.49
N GLU A 59 -9.01 -11.77 17.07
CA GLU A 59 -10.27 -11.20 16.58
C GLU A 59 -10.24 -9.70 16.82
N ASP A 60 -10.50 -8.92 15.76
CA ASP A 60 -10.60 -7.46 15.83
C ASP A 60 -12.03 -7.07 16.16
N CYS A 61 -12.24 -6.65 17.40
CA CYS A 61 -13.55 -6.29 17.90
C CYS A 61 -13.63 -4.82 18.31
N THR A 62 -14.78 -4.19 18.08
CA THR A 62 -15.13 -2.88 18.60
C THR A 62 -16.46 -2.94 19.37
N SER A 63 -16.65 -2.03 20.32
CA SER A 63 -17.90 -1.93 21.06
C SER A 63 -18.75 -0.78 20.52
N VAL A 64 -19.97 -1.10 20.05
CA VAL A 64 -20.95 -0.12 19.60
C VAL A 64 -22.24 -0.37 20.38
N ASP A 65 -22.74 0.64 21.08
CA ASP A 65 -23.96 0.55 21.88
C ASP A 65 -24.00 -0.66 22.83
N GLN A 66 -22.89 -0.91 23.55
CA GLN A 66 -22.70 -2.03 24.47
C GLN A 66 -22.73 -3.42 23.80
N LYS A 67 -22.73 -3.48 22.47
CA LYS A 67 -22.58 -4.74 21.73
C LYS A 67 -21.16 -4.82 21.18
N GLN A 68 -20.55 -5.98 21.35
CA GLN A 68 -19.29 -6.28 20.72
C GLN A 68 -19.53 -6.68 19.25
N LEU A 69 -18.90 -5.95 18.33
CA LEU A 69 -18.88 -6.25 16.91
C LEU A 69 -17.47 -6.65 16.54
N CYS A 70 -17.29 -7.87 16.08
CA CYS A 70 -16.00 -8.39 15.66
C CYS A 70 -15.94 -8.49 14.13
N ALA A 71 -14.76 -8.20 13.59
CA ALA A 71 -14.48 -8.47 12.19
C ALA A 71 -14.40 -10.00 11.97
N PRO A 72 -14.72 -10.47 10.76
CA PRO A 72 -14.42 -11.85 10.40
C PRO A 72 -12.91 -12.10 10.46
N PRO A 73 -12.49 -13.40 10.57
CA PRO A 73 -11.07 -13.75 10.65
C PRO A 73 -10.26 -13.23 9.46
N VAL A 74 -8.99 -12.93 9.71
CA VAL A 74 -7.99 -12.63 8.68
C VAL A 74 -7.78 -13.81 7.74
N GLU A 75 -7.31 -13.51 6.52
CA GLU A 75 -7.00 -14.55 5.52
C GLU A 75 -5.57 -14.42 5.05
N ASP A 76 -4.82 -15.51 5.13
CA ASP A 76 -3.42 -15.61 4.72
C ASP A 76 -3.30 -16.30 3.36
N PHE A 77 -2.54 -15.69 2.46
CA PHE A 77 -2.31 -16.17 1.11
C PHE A 77 -0.82 -16.37 0.84
N ASP A 78 -0.52 -17.47 0.15
CA ASP A 78 0.80 -17.67 -0.45
C ASP A 78 0.94 -16.85 -1.73
N ILE A 79 2.17 -16.47 -2.04
CA ILE A 79 2.51 -15.75 -3.27
C ILE A 79 2.92 -16.79 -4.32
N GLU A 80 2.11 -16.92 -5.38
CA GLU A 80 2.41 -17.81 -6.51
C GLU A 80 3.49 -17.21 -7.41
N LYS A 81 3.39 -15.90 -7.66
CA LYS A 81 4.34 -15.20 -8.53
C LYS A 81 4.53 -13.75 -8.08
N THR A 82 5.76 -13.30 -8.16
CA THR A 82 6.15 -11.91 -7.95
C THR A 82 6.56 -11.31 -9.27
N VAL A 83 5.99 -10.15 -9.63
CA VAL A 83 6.34 -9.37 -10.81
C VAL A 83 6.90 -8.04 -10.33
N ILE A 84 8.21 -7.88 -10.40
CA ILE A 84 8.92 -6.65 -10.06
C ILE A 84 9.15 -5.87 -11.34
N HIS A 85 9.00 -4.55 -11.29
CA HIS A 85 9.25 -3.70 -12.45
C HIS A 85 10.68 -3.90 -12.96
N GLU A 86 10.85 -4.11 -14.27
CA GLU A 86 12.10 -4.55 -14.90
C GLU A 86 13.24 -3.54 -14.71
N ARG A 87 12.89 -2.26 -14.56
CA ARG A 87 13.85 -1.16 -14.35
C ARG A 87 13.97 -0.74 -12.88
N PHE A 88 13.43 -1.53 -11.94
CA PHE A 88 13.64 -1.23 -10.52
C PHE A 88 15.12 -1.29 -10.15
N SER A 89 15.57 -0.26 -9.43
CA SER A 89 16.93 -0.21 -8.88
C SER A 89 16.90 0.31 -7.45
N PRO A 90 17.41 -0.46 -6.48
CA PRO A 90 17.46 -0.02 -5.09
C PRO A 90 18.45 1.15 -4.88
N PHE A 91 19.37 1.39 -5.83
CA PHE A 91 20.36 2.46 -5.73
C PHE A 91 19.83 3.81 -6.24
N TYR A 92 18.93 3.79 -7.21
CA TYR A 92 18.35 4.99 -7.81
C TYR A 92 16.92 5.25 -7.37
N HIS A 93 16.38 4.38 -6.52
CA HIS A 93 15.01 4.44 -5.97
C HIS A 93 13.88 4.57 -7.00
N GLY A 94 14.17 4.51 -8.30
CA GLY A 94 13.16 4.58 -9.36
C GLY A 94 12.46 3.25 -9.63
N ASN A 95 11.25 3.32 -10.17
CA ASN A 95 10.42 2.17 -10.56
C ASN A 95 10.14 1.20 -9.41
N ASP A 96 9.93 1.74 -8.21
CA ASP A 96 9.72 0.96 -7.00
C ASP A 96 8.26 0.49 -6.91
N ILE A 97 7.94 -0.51 -7.73
CA ILE A 97 6.60 -1.09 -7.87
C ILE A 97 6.70 -2.59 -8.18
N ALA A 98 5.81 -3.36 -7.57
CA ALA A 98 5.68 -4.79 -7.80
C ALA A 98 4.23 -5.26 -7.68
N LEU A 99 3.91 -6.34 -8.40
CA LEU A 99 2.66 -7.07 -8.28
C LEU A 99 2.94 -8.45 -7.68
N LEU A 100 2.13 -8.84 -6.73
CA LEU A 100 2.14 -10.17 -6.13
C LEU A 100 0.90 -10.91 -6.60
N ARG A 101 1.09 -12.01 -7.33
CA ARG A 101 -0.01 -12.91 -7.69
C ARG A 101 -0.21 -13.90 -6.55
N LEU A 102 -1.40 -13.90 -5.98
CA LEU A 102 -1.78 -14.81 -4.90
C LEU A 102 -2.02 -16.22 -5.45
N SER A 103 -1.70 -17.24 -4.69
CA SER A 103 -1.87 -18.66 -5.07
C SER A 103 -3.33 -19.07 -5.22
N GLN A 104 -4.26 -18.35 -4.58
CA GLN A 104 -5.70 -18.60 -4.62
C GLN A 104 -6.46 -17.31 -4.90
N ARG A 105 -7.70 -17.43 -5.41
CA ARG A 105 -8.60 -16.30 -5.56
C ARG A 105 -9.11 -15.83 -4.21
N VAL A 106 -9.10 -14.53 -4.00
CA VAL A 106 -9.72 -13.86 -2.85
C VAL A 106 -11.22 -13.80 -3.07
N VAL A 107 -11.98 -14.28 -2.10
CA VAL A 107 -13.43 -14.08 -2.06
C VAL A 107 -13.71 -12.75 -1.38
N PHE A 108 -14.23 -11.79 -2.12
CA PHE A 108 -14.54 -10.46 -1.57
C PHE A 108 -15.59 -10.55 -0.47
N LYS A 109 -15.30 -9.85 0.62
CA LYS A 109 -16.13 -9.75 1.84
C LYS A 109 -16.15 -8.29 2.29
N ASP A 110 -16.96 -7.95 3.28
CA ASP A 110 -17.04 -6.55 3.74
C ASP A 110 -15.70 -6.02 4.28
N HIS A 111 -14.86 -6.87 4.84
CA HIS A 111 -13.54 -6.53 5.37
C HIS A 111 -12.38 -6.85 4.41
N ILE A 112 -12.64 -7.43 3.23
CA ILE A 112 -11.63 -7.74 2.19
C ILE A 112 -12.20 -7.37 0.84
N ARG A 113 -11.77 -6.23 0.29
CA ARG A 113 -12.20 -5.68 -1.01
C ARG A 113 -11.05 -4.98 -1.69
N PRO A 114 -10.99 -4.93 -3.02
CA PRO A 114 -9.94 -4.22 -3.73
C PRO A 114 -10.12 -2.69 -3.63
N ILE A 115 -8.98 -1.98 -3.69
CA ILE A 115 -8.95 -0.53 -3.93
C ILE A 115 -9.08 -0.26 -5.43
N CYS A 116 -9.58 0.94 -5.79
CA CYS A 116 -9.56 1.41 -7.16
C CYS A 116 -8.18 1.91 -7.58
N LEU A 117 -7.88 1.82 -8.88
CA LEU A 117 -6.69 2.41 -9.49
C LEU A 117 -7.09 3.56 -10.43
N PRO A 118 -6.23 4.55 -10.72
CA PRO A 118 -6.55 5.70 -11.56
C PRO A 118 -6.63 5.32 -13.04
N LEU A 119 -7.78 4.77 -13.47
CA LEU A 119 -7.99 4.22 -14.82
C LEU A 119 -8.47 5.24 -15.84
N THR A 120 -8.98 6.42 -15.42
CA THR A 120 -9.45 7.45 -16.33
C THR A 120 -8.42 8.56 -16.52
N GLU A 121 -8.46 9.27 -17.66
CA GLU A 121 -7.58 10.42 -17.91
C GLU A 121 -7.71 11.49 -16.82
N GLU A 122 -8.91 11.71 -16.33
CA GLU A 122 -9.18 12.64 -15.24
C GLU A 122 -8.45 12.21 -13.97
N LEU A 123 -8.58 10.94 -13.56
CA LEU A 123 -7.89 10.40 -12.37
C LEU A 123 -6.36 10.39 -12.54
N LEU A 124 -5.87 10.11 -13.74
CA LEU A 124 -4.43 10.19 -14.04
C LEU A 124 -3.90 11.61 -13.82
N SER A 125 -4.67 12.63 -14.18
CA SER A 125 -4.29 14.03 -13.98
C SER A 125 -4.23 14.44 -12.51
N TYR A 126 -5.02 13.83 -11.64
CA TYR A 126 -5.03 14.14 -10.20
C TYR A 126 -3.73 13.76 -9.50
N SER A 127 -2.98 12.81 -10.04
CA SER A 127 -1.68 12.42 -9.47
C SER A 127 -0.63 13.56 -9.46
N SER A 128 -0.85 14.62 -10.23
CA SER A 128 0.05 15.79 -10.29
C SER A 128 -0.44 16.98 -9.46
N LEU A 129 -1.57 16.85 -8.75
CA LEU A 129 -2.10 17.97 -7.94
C LEU A 129 -1.23 18.22 -6.71
N LEU A 130 -0.61 19.40 -6.68
CA LEU A 130 0.14 19.86 -5.52
C LEU A 130 -0.81 20.31 -4.41
N GLY A 131 -0.42 20.03 -3.17
CA GLY A 131 -1.21 20.37 -1.99
C GLY A 131 -2.44 19.48 -1.78
N ALA A 132 -2.64 18.43 -2.60
CA ALA A 132 -3.68 17.45 -2.37
C ALA A 132 -3.38 16.65 -1.09
N SER A 133 -4.43 16.40 -0.31
CA SER A 133 -4.34 15.63 0.93
C SER A 133 -4.71 14.19 0.67
N TYR A 134 -3.75 13.29 0.77
CA TYR A 134 -3.92 11.86 0.58
C TYR A 134 -3.92 11.13 1.90
N LEU A 135 -4.63 10.03 1.98
CA LEU A 135 -4.65 9.11 3.11
C LEU A 135 -3.57 8.05 2.91
N ALA A 136 -2.57 8.04 3.79
CA ALA A 136 -1.59 6.97 3.90
C ALA A 136 -1.99 6.01 5.02
N MET A 137 -1.66 4.73 4.86
CA MET A 137 -2.07 3.67 5.79
C MET A 137 -0.99 2.62 5.92
N GLY A 138 -0.84 2.08 7.14
CA GLY A 138 0.07 0.96 7.36
C GLY A 138 0.27 0.58 8.83
N TRP A 139 1.13 -0.38 9.06
CA TRP A 139 1.56 -0.88 10.37
C TRP A 139 3.02 -0.49 10.66
N GLY A 140 3.43 0.66 10.15
CA GLY A 140 4.79 1.18 10.30
C GLY A 140 5.09 1.71 11.69
N GLN A 141 6.30 2.24 11.83
CA GLN A 141 6.76 2.84 13.08
C GLN A 141 5.95 4.09 13.41
N THR A 142 5.58 4.19 14.69
CA THR A 142 5.00 5.38 15.30
C THR A 142 6.10 6.29 15.90
N GLU A 143 5.68 7.41 16.49
CA GLU A 143 6.58 8.35 17.20
C GLU A 143 7.33 7.67 18.35
N GLU A 144 6.84 6.54 18.87
CA GLU A 144 7.52 5.73 19.88
C GLU A 144 8.64 4.84 19.32
N LEU A 145 8.94 4.94 18.02
CA LEU A 145 9.93 4.14 17.29
C LEU A 145 9.64 2.63 17.31
N ARG A 146 8.39 2.24 17.55
CA ARG A 146 7.93 0.86 17.49
C ARG A 146 7.02 0.66 16.28
N LEU A 147 7.11 -0.50 15.68
CA LEU A 147 6.13 -0.91 14.67
C LEU A 147 4.74 -1.00 15.32
N SER A 148 3.74 -0.44 14.67
CA SER A 148 2.38 -0.50 15.18
C SER A 148 1.81 -1.89 15.01
N ASP A 149 1.16 -2.40 16.04
CA ASP A 149 0.37 -3.62 15.94
C ASP A 149 -1.00 -3.36 15.32
N THR A 150 -1.48 -2.11 15.37
CA THR A 150 -2.77 -1.69 14.82
C THR A 150 -2.57 -0.90 13.53
N LEU A 151 -3.44 -1.10 12.55
CA LEU A 151 -3.44 -0.33 11.32
C LEU A 151 -3.65 1.15 11.61
N MET A 152 -2.68 1.97 11.24
CA MET A 152 -2.69 3.42 11.40
C MET A 152 -3.04 4.11 10.09
N GLU A 153 -3.62 5.31 10.22
CA GLU A 153 -4.03 6.16 9.11
C GLU A 153 -3.53 7.59 9.35
N VAL A 154 -3.03 8.24 8.30
CA VAL A 154 -2.58 9.62 8.37
C VAL A 154 -2.84 10.36 7.06
N TYR A 155 -3.28 11.62 7.17
CA TYR A 155 -3.42 12.49 5.99
C TYR A 155 -2.11 13.23 5.73
N ILE A 156 -1.62 13.13 4.50
CA ILE A 156 -0.36 13.70 4.06
C ILE A 156 -0.59 14.57 2.83
N ASN A 157 0.00 15.77 2.81
CA ASN A 157 -0.12 16.69 1.70
C ASN A 157 1.06 16.53 0.74
N THR A 158 0.75 16.47 -0.56
CA THR A 158 1.77 16.47 -1.61
C THR A 158 2.40 17.84 -1.79
N GLU A 159 3.66 17.83 -2.16
CA GLU A 159 4.42 19.02 -2.55
C GLU A 159 5.27 18.76 -3.79
N GLN A 160 5.86 19.80 -4.31
CA GLN A 160 6.75 19.68 -5.47
C GLN A 160 8.00 18.88 -5.10
N CYS A 161 8.31 17.85 -5.90
CA CYS A 161 9.56 17.13 -5.80
C CYS A 161 10.77 18.03 -6.12
N SER A 162 11.93 17.66 -5.62
CA SER A 162 13.19 18.33 -6.01
C SER A 162 13.52 18.05 -7.49
N ALA A 163 14.22 18.96 -8.14
CA ALA A 163 14.49 18.89 -9.58
C ALA A 163 15.29 17.64 -10.01
N ASP A 164 16.04 17.05 -9.09
CA ASP A 164 16.85 15.85 -9.27
C ASP A 164 16.08 14.55 -8.90
N THR A 165 14.83 14.68 -8.42
CA THR A 165 13.98 13.52 -8.09
C THR A 165 13.47 12.90 -9.39
N HIS A 166 13.49 11.55 -9.42
CA HIS A 166 12.92 10.82 -10.56
C HIS A 166 11.43 11.18 -10.73
N GLU A 167 11.01 11.46 -11.96
CA GLU A 167 9.67 11.93 -12.29
C GLU A 167 8.53 11.02 -11.85
N SER A 168 8.81 9.74 -11.62
CA SER A 168 7.82 8.75 -11.20
C SER A 168 7.44 8.82 -9.72
N PHE A 169 7.87 9.84 -8.99
CA PHE A 169 7.51 10.01 -7.59
C PHE A 169 6.48 11.11 -7.35
N LEU A 170 5.64 10.88 -6.35
CA LEU A 170 4.94 11.91 -5.59
C LEU A 170 5.78 12.21 -4.36
N CYS A 171 5.89 13.49 -3.99
CA CYS A 171 6.66 13.94 -2.84
C CYS A 171 5.74 14.57 -1.80
N THR A 172 6.09 14.40 -0.55
CA THR A 172 5.40 15.01 0.60
C THR A 172 6.41 15.71 1.50
N ASN A 173 5.94 16.58 2.37
CA ASN A 173 6.83 17.38 3.20
C ASN A 173 7.26 16.74 4.53
N GLY A 174 6.64 15.65 4.96
CA GLY A 174 7.03 14.91 6.16
C GLY A 174 7.15 15.71 7.47
N HIS A 175 6.48 16.86 7.58
CA HIS A 175 6.71 17.78 8.71
C HIS A 175 6.27 17.22 10.07
N VAL A 176 5.01 16.83 10.19
CA VAL A 176 4.42 16.32 11.45
C VAL A 176 3.81 14.94 11.22
N GLN A 177 3.25 14.75 10.03
CA GLN A 177 2.57 13.55 9.60
C GLN A 177 3.36 12.94 8.46
N ASP A 178 3.74 11.68 8.61
CA ASP A 178 4.60 11.00 7.66
C ASP A 178 4.32 9.49 7.67
N THR A 179 4.74 8.80 6.62
CA THR A 179 4.88 7.34 6.65
C THR A 179 6.26 6.95 7.12
N CYS A 180 6.39 5.79 7.74
CA CYS A 180 7.63 5.38 8.36
C CYS A 180 8.01 3.94 7.98
N ARG A 181 9.11 3.44 8.55
CA ARG A 181 9.56 2.08 8.35
C ARG A 181 8.46 1.08 8.70
N GLY A 182 8.10 0.22 7.77
CA GLY A 182 7.00 -0.74 7.91
C GLY A 182 5.73 -0.35 7.14
N ASP A 183 5.56 0.95 6.75
CA ASP A 183 4.50 1.40 5.85
C ASP A 183 4.84 1.19 4.37
N SER A 184 6.10 0.85 4.07
CA SER A 184 6.60 0.56 2.72
C SER A 184 5.64 -0.34 1.94
N GLY A 185 5.34 0.01 0.69
CA GLY A 185 4.40 -0.72 -0.16
C GLY A 185 2.93 -0.41 0.10
N GLY A 186 2.61 0.25 1.22
CA GLY A 186 1.26 0.70 1.54
C GLY A 186 0.80 1.84 0.62
N PRO A 187 -0.50 2.13 0.59
CA PRO A 187 -1.08 3.09 -0.34
C PRO A 187 -0.97 4.53 0.13
N LEU A 188 -0.94 5.42 -0.86
CA LEU A 188 -1.35 6.81 -0.75
C LEU A 188 -2.65 6.94 -1.55
N ALA A 189 -3.78 7.09 -0.86
CA ALA A 189 -5.12 7.02 -1.45
C ALA A 189 -5.89 8.34 -1.31
N TRP A 190 -6.78 8.59 -2.21
CA TRP A 190 -7.69 9.73 -2.17
C TRP A 190 -9.09 9.33 -2.62
N GLN A 191 -10.09 9.88 -1.94
CA GLN A 191 -11.49 9.66 -2.29
C GLN A 191 -11.87 10.48 -3.51
N SER A 192 -12.25 9.81 -4.58
CA SER A 192 -12.63 10.43 -5.85
C SER A 192 -13.87 9.80 -6.45
N TRP A 193 -14.54 10.53 -7.35
CA TRP A 193 -15.58 9.97 -8.20
C TRP A 193 -14.96 8.95 -9.15
N TYR A 194 -15.63 7.81 -9.30
CA TYR A 194 -15.13 6.70 -10.10
C TYR A 194 -16.23 6.23 -11.07
N PHE A 195 -16.02 6.45 -12.37
CA PHE A 195 -16.98 6.14 -13.44
C PHE A 195 -18.39 6.69 -13.15
N ASP A 196 -18.51 7.92 -12.71
CA ASP A 196 -19.77 8.64 -12.42
C ASP A 196 -20.73 7.92 -11.46
N SER A 197 -20.26 6.90 -10.75
CA SER A 197 -21.16 6.04 -9.99
C SER A 197 -21.10 6.23 -8.48
N ALA A 198 -19.98 6.55 -7.91
CA ALA A 198 -19.82 6.81 -6.46
C ALA A 198 -18.42 7.29 -6.11
N ASN A 199 -18.29 7.93 -4.95
CA ASN A 199 -16.98 8.17 -4.33
C ASN A 199 -16.33 6.83 -3.96
N ARG A 200 -15.11 6.64 -4.46
CA ARG A 200 -14.26 5.46 -4.17
C ARG A 200 -12.90 5.91 -3.68
N GLN A 201 -12.27 5.09 -2.87
CA GLN A 201 -10.85 5.26 -2.58
C GLN A 201 -10.05 4.79 -3.80
N VAL A 202 -9.23 5.69 -4.32
CA VAL A 202 -8.35 5.46 -5.47
C VAL A 202 -6.92 5.58 -4.99
N GLN A 203 -6.07 4.61 -5.33
CA GLN A 203 -4.66 4.64 -4.98
C GLN A 203 -3.85 5.40 -6.01
N PHE A 204 -3.20 6.47 -5.58
CA PHE A 204 -2.33 7.30 -6.42
C PHE A 204 -0.85 7.09 -6.13
N GLY A 205 -0.50 6.61 -4.93
CA GLY A 205 0.88 6.39 -4.56
C GLY A 205 1.11 5.05 -3.87
N ILE A 206 2.38 4.62 -3.86
CA ILE A 206 2.90 3.48 -3.09
C ILE A 206 4.02 4.02 -2.22
N THR A 207 3.96 3.83 -0.91
CA THR A 207 5.03 4.23 0.02
C THR A 207 6.33 3.57 -0.38
N SER A 208 7.34 4.37 -0.70
CA SER A 208 8.59 3.91 -1.26
C SER A 208 9.78 4.17 -0.34
N TRP A 209 10.20 5.40 -0.19
CA TRP A 209 11.34 5.73 0.65
C TRP A 209 11.22 7.13 1.25
N GLY A 210 12.02 7.41 2.26
CA GLY A 210 12.02 8.69 2.97
C GLY A 210 13.15 8.75 3.98
N SER A 211 13.02 9.66 4.92
CA SER A 211 13.98 9.78 6.02
C SER A 211 13.90 8.60 6.99
N TRP A 212 15.03 8.26 7.60
CA TRP A 212 15.08 7.32 8.72
C TRP A 212 14.36 7.85 9.99
N THR A 213 14.22 9.16 10.09
CA THR A 213 13.51 9.85 11.17
C THR A 213 12.24 10.47 10.58
N CYS A 214 11.12 9.78 10.72
CA CYS A 214 9.84 10.21 10.18
C CYS A 214 9.29 11.41 10.96
N GLY A 215 8.51 12.29 10.29
CA GLY A 215 7.86 13.44 10.95
C GLY A 215 8.80 14.61 11.32
N HIS A 216 10.02 14.65 10.78
CA HIS A 216 11.01 15.70 11.08
C HIS A 216 11.22 16.70 9.91
N GLY A 217 10.24 16.88 9.05
CA GLY A 217 10.30 17.85 7.95
C GLY A 217 11.16 17.43 6.76
N LEU A 218 11.48 16.14 6.66
CA LEU A 218 12.19 15.59 5.51
C LEU A 218 11.19 14.97 4.53
N LYS A 219 11.46 15.13 3.24
CA LYS A 219 10.57 14.61 2.19
C LYS A 219 10.43 13.10 2.25
N ALA A 220 9.19 12.62 2.09
CA ALA A 220 8.90 11.24 1.77
C ALA A 220 8.49 11.11 0.31
N TYR A 221 8.75 9.95 -0.28
CA TYR A 221 8.63 9.67 -1.70
C TYR A 221 7.73 8.45 -1.91
N TYR A 222 6.75 8.62 -2.79
CA TYR A 222 5.78 7.59 -3.12
C TYR A 222 5.83 7.33 -4.62
N THR A 223 5.86 6.07 -5.02
CA THR A 223 5.77 5.73 -6.44
C THR A 223 4.44 6.19 -6.99
N ASN A 224 4.44 7.03 -8.02
CA ASN A 224 3.23 7.56 -8.66
C ASN A 224 2.55 6.47 -9.50
N VAL A 225 1.47 5.89 -8.98
CA VAL A 225 0.76 4.77 -9.62
C VAL A 225 0.25 5.14 -11.01
N ALA A 226 -0.18 6.38 -11.22
CA ALA A 226 -0.69 6.84 -12.52
C ALA A 226 0.34 6.64 -13.65
N MET A 227 1.63 6.82 -13.36
CA MET A 227 2.70 6.63 -14.35
C MET A 227 2.95 5.16 -14.71
N TYR A 228 2.47 4.24 -13.88
CA TYR A 228 2.65 2.80 -14.07
C TYR A 228 1.38 2.06 -14.49
N MET A 229 0.29 2.78 -14.77
CA MET A 229 -0.98 2.13 -15.14
C MET A 229 -0.85 1.25 -16.37
N SER A 230 -0.12 1.69 -17.40
CA SER A 230 0.13 0.87 -18.60
C SER A 230 0.89 -0.41 -18.26
N TRP A 231 1.93 -0.31 -17.42
CA TRP A 231 2.69 -1.47 -16.95
C TRP A 231 1.81 -2.42 -16.13
N ILE A 232 1.01 -1.89 -15.19
CA ILE A 232 0.09 -2.70 -14.37
C ILE A 232 -0.86 -3.49 -15.28
N ILE A 233 -1.52 -2.80 -16.23
CA ILE A 233 -2.49 -3.42 -17.16
C ILE A 233 -1.81 -4.50 -18.01
N GLU A 234 -0.63 -4.21 -18.57
CA GLU A 234 0.16 -5.18 -19.35
C GLU A 234 0.47 -6.43 -18.51
N LYS A 235 0.98 -6.25 -17.28
CA LYS A 235 1.34 -7.38 -16.43
C LYS A 235 0.12 -8.19 -15.96
N LEU A 236 -1.00 -7.56 -15.70
CA LEU A 236 -2.24 -8.27 -15.40
C LEU A 236 -2.73 -9.08 -16.60
N ALA A 237 -2.60 -8.56 -17.82
CA ALA A 237 -3.01 -9.24 -19.05
C ALA A 237 -2.15 -10.49 -19.38
N GLU A 238 -0.92 -10.61 -18.85
CA GLU A 238 -0.12 -11.83 -18.95
C GLU A 238 -0.76 -13.05 -18.25
N PHE A 239 -1.78 -12.82 -17.42
CA PHE A 239 -2.48 -13.85 -16.63
C PHE A 239 -3.97 -13.91 -16.98
N PRO A 240 -4.35 -14.59 -18.08
CA PRO A 240 -5.70 -14.55 -18.66
C PRO A 240 -6.81 -15.17 -17.79
N ASN A 241 -6.50 -15.72 -16.63
CA ASN A 241 -7.47 -16.27 -15.67
C ASN A 241 -7.58 -15.39 -14.41
N LEU A 242 -7.83 -14.11 -14.63
CA LEU A 242 -8.20 -13.15 -13.57
C LEU A 242 -9.56 -13.49 -12.97
#